data_442df0a72febb56dd01e1b8b2408e82a
#
_entry.id   442df0a72febb56dd01e1b8b2408e82a
#
_cell.length_a   1.000
_cell.length_b   1.000
_cell.length_c   1.000
_cell.angle_alpha   90.00
_cell.angle_beta   90.00
_cell.angle_gamma   90.00
#
_symmetry.space_group_name_H-M   'P 1'
#
loop_
_entity.id
_entity.type
_entity.pdbx_description
1 polymer ?
#
loop_
_entity_poly.entity_id
_entity_poly.type
_entity_poly.pdbx_seq_one_letter_code
_entity_poly.pdbx_strand_id
1 'polypeptide(L)'
;MKSHDPLRGSNKKSERIIDKPRHIRQHVTNIVIIGNARDENLSKWNHLMEISDIIIACDGAMKNCIEQHIAVDYLIGDMDSINEEILNQLICSSVEIIESFDQGNNDLTKAILFAHKLEAKAIDIIGVDGGKSDHQFCNYMSLVECQTNARIHLDDCTVSAITKNSSKYHSIELGTSFSLFSLGTCLGVNLAGAKWELNNSKLTSSSNGLHNIATSEKLAITCESGDLLLFINR
;
A
#
# COMPACT_ATOMS: atom_id res chain seq x y z
N MET A 1 -20.43 -32.48 -48.72
CA MET A 1 -19.87 -32.84 -47.41
C MET A 1 -19.69 -31.54 -46.64
N LYS A 2 -20.54 -31.32 -45.65
CA LYS A 2 -20.53 -30.13 -44.77
C LYS A 2 -19.69 -30.48 -43.55
N SER A 3 -18.63 -29.73 -43.26
CA SER A 3 -17.92 -29.76 -41.97
C SER A 3 -18.43 -28.62 -41.09
N HIS A 4 -19.07 -29.00 -40.02
CA HIS A 4 -19.48 -28.12 -38.91
C HIS A 4 -18.25 -27.78 -38.10
N ASP A 5 -18.10 -26.48 -37.80
CA ASP A 5 -17.18 -25.94 -36.81
C ASP A 5 -18.00 -25.49 -35.60
N PRO A 6 -17.80 -26.04 -34.39
CA PRO A 6 -18.55 -25.62 -33.23
C PRO A 6 -17.80 -24.62 -32.37
N LEU A 7 -18.43 -23.48 -32.12
CA LEU A 7 -18.46 -22.78 -30.87
C LEU A 7 -17.15 -22.12 -30.36
N ARG A 8 -16.91 -20.89 -30.80
CA ARG A 8 -16.28 -19.86 -29.97
C ARG A 8 -17.34 -19.20 -29.09
N GLY A 9 -17.55 -19.72 -27.92
CA GLY A 9 -18.26 -19.03 -26.85
C GLY A 9 -17.35 -17.95 -26.27
N SER A 10 -17.59 -16.71 -26.62
CA SER A 10 -17.01 -15.54 -25.94
C SER A 10 -17.66 -15.41 -24.57
N ASN A 11 -17.02 -15.95 -23.54
CA ASN A 11 -17.36 -15.63 -22.15
C ASN A 11 -16.88 -14.20 -21.84
N LYS A 12 -17.64 -13.20 -22.24
CA LYS A 12 -17.61 -11.88 -21.62
C LYS A 12 -18.22 -12.03 -20.23
N LYS A 13 -17.39 -12.36 -19.23
CA LYS A 13 -17.76 -12.09 -17.83
C LYS A 13 -17.90 -10.58 -17.72
N SER A 14 -19.13 -10.14 -17.53
CA SER A 14 -19.50 -8.76 -17.26
C SER A 14 -18.70 -8.26 -16.05
N GLU A 15 -17.80 -7.31 -16.28
CA GLU A 15 -17.35 -6.42 -15.23
C GLU A 15 -18.62 -5.77 -14.64
N ARG A 16 -18.96 -6.13 -13.40
CA ARG A 16 -19.99 -5.41 -12.67
C ARG A 16 -19.46 -3.99 -12.49
N ILE A 17 -20.13 -3.03 -13.11
CA ILE A 17 -19.93 -1.61 -12.86
C ILE A 17 -20.14 -1.45 -11.35
N ILE A 18 -19.08 -1.05 -10.64
CA ILE A 18 -19.11 -0.78 -9.21
C ILE A 18 -19.96 0.47 -9.04
N ASP A 19 -21.24 0.29 -8.68
CA ASP A 19 -22.04 1.39 -8.18
C ASP A 19 -21.36 1.94 -6.92
N LYS A 20 -21.14 3.25 -6.88
CA LYS A 20 -20.47 3.91 -5.73
C LYS A 20 -21.20 3.54 -4.45
N PRO A 21 -20.48 3.09 -3.39
CA PRO A 21 -21.09 2.81 -2.11
C PRO A 21 -21.87 4.03 -1.61
N ARG A 22 -23.02 3.81 -0.99
CA ARG A 22 -23.99 4.86 -0.59
C ARG A 22 -23.45 5.89 0.41
N HIS A 23 -22.22 5.75 0.89
CA HIS A 23 -21.60 6.61 1.91
C HIS A 23 -20.27 7.26 1.51
N ILE A 24 -19.82 7.15 0.26
CA ILE A 24 -18.60 7.88 -0.16
C ILE A 24 -18.91 9.38 -0.12
N ARG A 25 -18.23 10.08 0.81
CA ARG A 25 -18.18 11.55 0.82
C ARG A 25 -17.67 12.02 -0.55
N GLN A 26 -18.12 13.18 -1.02
CA GLN A 26 -17.77 13.71 -2.35
C GLN A 26 -16.26 13.82 -2.64
N HIS A 27 -15.40 13.69 -1.61
CA HIS A 27 -13.95 13.65 -1.73
C HIS A 27 -13.38 12.70 -0.68
N VAL A 28 -12.95 11.50 -1.11
CA VAL A 28 -12.13 10.63 -0.28
C VAL A 28 -10.72 11.19 -0.24
N THR A 29 -10.18 11.47 0.95
CA THR A 29 -8.84 12.04 1.08
C THR A 29 -7.83 11.06 1.65
N ASN A 30 -8.21 10.30 2.67
CA ASN A 30 -7.32 9.39 3.39
C ASN A 30 -7.92 7.99 3.43
N ILE A 31 -7.14 7.00 3.03
CA ILE A 31 -7.51 5.59 3.13
C ILE A 31 -6.47 4.88 3.99
N VAL A 32 -6.95 4.04 4.92
CA VAL A 32 -6.10 3.09 5.64
C VAL A 32 -6.31 1.70 5.05
N ILE A 33 -5.20 1.02 4.72
CA ILE A 33 -5.19 -0.39 4.31
C ILE A 33 -4.59 -1.21 5.44
N ILE A 34 -5.29 -2.27 5.85
CA ILE A 34 -4.83 -3.22 6.87
C ILE A 34 -4.38 -4.50 6.18
N GLY A 35 -3.09 -4.80 6.28
CA GLY A 35 -2.48 -6.01 5.72
C GLY A 35 -2.55 -7.21 6.67
N ASN A 36 -2.03 -8.33 6.22
CA ASN A 36 -2.13 -9.62 6.90
C ASN A 36 -0.94 -9.93 7.81
N ALA A 37 -0.53 -8.98 8.68
CA ALA A 37 0.40 -9.31 9.76
C ALA A 37 -0.35 -10.05 10.88
N ARG A 38 0.12 -11.25 11.19
CA ARG A 38 -0.49 -12.07 12.27
C ARG A 38 -0.22 -11.45 13.62
N ASP A 39 -1.25 -11.44 14.45
CA ASP A 39 -1.18 -11.05 15.87
C ASP A 39 -0.65 -9.62 16.13
N GLU A 40 -0.64 -8.75 15.10
CA GLU A 40 -0.23 -7.36 15.27
C GLU A 40 -1.29 -6.59 16.06
N ASN A 41 -0.85 -5.86 17.09
CA ASN A 41 -1.71 -4.93 17.80
C ASN A 41 -1.93 -3.67 16.94
N LEU A 42 -3.09 -3.58 16.33
CA LEU A 42 -3.46 -2.46 15.44
C LEU A 42 -3.83 -1.19 16.20
N SER A 43 -4.08 -1.24 17.53
CA SER A 43 -4.48 -0.07 18.33
C SER A 43 -3.43 1.03 18.36
N LYS A 44 -2.15 0.69 18.15
CA LYS A 44 -1.05 1.68 17.99
C LYS A 44 -1.26 2.63 16.82
N TRP A 45 -2.10 2.24 15.84
CA TRP A 45 -2.43 2.99 14.64
C TRP A 45 -3.81 3.66 14.69
N ASN A 46 -4.48 3.70 15.86
CA ASN A 46 -5.80 4.31 16.00
C ASN A 46 -5.86 5.72 15.43
N HIS A 47 -4.80 6.53 15.65
CA HIS A 47 -4.72 7.89 15.13
C HIS A 47 -4.80 7.98 13.58
N LEU A 48 -4.35 6.96 12.85
CA LEU A 48 -4.49 6.89 11.38
C LEU A 48 -5.90 6.46 11.00
N MET A 49 -6.46 5.47 11.70
CA MET A 49 -7.82 4.98 11.43
C MET A 49 -8.89 6.03 11.75
N GLU A 50 -8.72 6.81 12.83
CA GLU A 50 -9.66 7.87 13.23
C GLU A 50 -9.76 9.02 12.21
N ILE A 51 -8.67 9.33 11.50
CA ILE A 51 -8.65 10.39 10.48
C ILE A 51 -8.89 9.87 9.06
N SER A 52 -9.04 8.55 8.89
CA SER A 52 -9.32 7.96 7.59
C SER A 52 -10.78 8.13 7.19
N ASP A 53 -11.02 8.28 5.89
CA ASP A 53 -12.37 8.28 5.32
C ASP A 53 -12.87 6.87 5.04
N ILE A 54 -11.95 5.93 4.79
CA ILE A 54 -12.21 4.54 4.43
C ILE A 54 -11.14 3.64 5.03
N ILE A 55 -11.56 2.48 5.54
CA ILE A 55 -10.68 1.40 5.99
C ILE A 55 -10.88 0.18 5.08
N ILE A 56 -9.80 -0.27 4.46
CA ILE A 56 -9.75 -1.45 3.60
C ILE A 56 -8.96 -2.54 4.33
N ALA A 57 -9.50 -3.75 4.43
CA ALA A 57 -8.77 -4.91 4.92
C ALA A 57 -8.40 -5.85 3.76
N CYS A 58 -7.17 -6.36 3.74
CA CYS A 58 -6.87 -7.57 2.98
C CYS A 58 -7.56 -8.77 3.63
N ASP A 59 -7.93 -9.78 2.86
CA ASP A 59 -8.75 -10.90 3.38
C ASP A 59 -8.13 -11.59 4.59
N GLY A 60 -6.81 -11.86 4.57
CA GLY A 60 -6.11 -12.44 5.71
C GLY A 60 -6.05 -11.55 6.95
N ALA A 61 -6.33 -10.24 6.84
CA ALA A 61 -6.38 -9.30 7.96
C ALA A 61 -7.73 -9.32 8.69
N MET A 62 -8.79 -9.82 8.04
CA MET A 62 -10.16 -9.67 8.53
C MET A 62 -10.37 -10.28 9.92
N LYS A 63 -9.76 -11.43 10.19
CA LYS A 63 -9.82 -12.05 11.52
C LYS A 63 -9.30 -11.10 12.60
N ASN A 64 -8.11 -10.50 12.38
CA ASN A 64 -7.50 -9.58 13.33
C ASN A 64 -8.34 -8.30 13.50
N CYS A 65 -8.96 -7.80 12.42
CA CYS A 65 -9.87 -6.65 12.49
C CYS A 65 -11.10 -6.96 13.36
N ILE A 66 -11.71 -8.14 13.23
CA ILE A 66 -12.85 -8.57 14.05
C ILE A 66 -12.44 -8.68 15.52
N GLU A 67 -11.33 -9.37 15.83
CA GLU A 67 -10.84 -9.57 17.19
C GLU A 67 -10.51 -8.25 17.90
N GLN A 68 -10.06 -7.22 17.15
CA GLN A 68 -9.75 -5.89 17.67
C GLN A 68 -10.89 -4.88 17.51
N HIS A 69 -12.07 -5.31 17.08
CA HIS A 69 -13.28 -4.47 16.91
C HIS A 69 -13.07 -3.29 15.95
N ILE A 70 -12.28 -3.47 14.89
CA ILE A 70 -12.05 -2.46 13.87
C ILE A 70 -13.16 -2.53 12.83
N ALA A 71 -13.86 -1.41 12.63
CA ALA A 71 -14.83 -1.28 11.55
C ALA A 71 -14.12 -1.17 10.20
N VAL A 72 -14.44 -2.08 9.28
CA VAL A 72 -13.86 -2.15 7.93
C VAL A 72 -14.96 -1.79 6.93
N ASP A 73 -14.62 -0.98 5.91
CA ASP A 73 -15.54 -0.62 4.83
C ASP A 73 -15.44 -1.61 3.67
N TYR A 74 -14.23 -2.03 3.31
CA TYR A 74 -13.96 -2.95 2.19
C TYR A 74 -13.07 -4.10 2.61
N LEU A 75 -13.41 -5.30 2.13
CA LEU A 75 -12.59 -6.50 2.24
C LEU A 75 -12.10 -6.89 0.84
N ILE A 76 -10.78 -7.02 0.65
CA ILE A 76 -10.17 -7.30 -0.66
C ILE A 76 -9.28 -8.52 -0.58
N GLY A 77 -9.45 -9.45 -1.52
CA GLY A 77 -8.64 -10.65 -1.66
C GLY A 77 -9.34 -11.70 -2.53
N ASP A 78 -8.81 -12.92 -2.55
CA ASP A 78 -9.45 -14.07 -3.21
C ASP A 78 -10.34 -14.88 -2.26
N MET A 79 -10.44 -14.44 -1.01
CA MET A 79 -11.28 -14.97 0.07
C MET A 79 -10.85 -16.38 0.54
N ASP A 80 -9.67 -16.87 0.18
CA ASP A 80 -9.18 -18.17 0.62
C ASP A 80 -8.82 -18.21 2.12
N SER A 81 -8.54 -17.05 2.71
CA SER A 81 -8.27 -16.85 4.13
C SER A 81 -9.54 -16.70 4.99
N ILE A 82 -10.73 -16.63 4.37
CA ILE A 82 -12.00 -16.39 5.05
C ILE A 82 -12.69 -17.73 5.37
N ASN A 83 -12.82 -18.06 6.66
CA ASN A 83 -13.55 -19.22 7.11
C ASN A 83 -15.07 -18.93 7.23
N GLU A 84 -15.89 -19.99 7.46
CA GLU A 84 -17.35 -19.89 7.58
C GLU A 84 -17.79 -18.96 8.73
N GLU A 85 -17.04 -18.91 9.83
CA GLU A 85 -17.37 -18.07 10.98
C GLU A 85 -17.22 -16.59 10.63
N ILE A 86 -16.12 -16.21 9.99
CA ILE A 86 -15.88 -14.85 9.51
C ILE A 86 -16.92 -14.49 8.44
N LEU A 87 -17.20 -15.41 7.50
CA LEU A 87 -18.18 -15.18 6.45
C LEU A 87 -19.58 -14.88 7.02
N ASN A 88 -20.02 -15.63 8.03
CA ASN A 88 -21.31 -15.42 8.70
C ASN A 88 -21.38 -14.05 9.40
N GLN A 89 -20.28 -13.57 9.98
CA GLN A 89 -20.21 -12.22 10.57
C GLN A 89 -20.27 -11.14 9.48
N LEU A 90 -19.63 -11.34 8.35
CA LEU A 90 -19.62 -10.40 7.21
C LEU A 90 -21.01 -10.27 6.57
N ILE A 91 -21.78 -11.35 6.45
CA ILE A 91 -23.16 -11.32 5.91
C ILE A 91 -24.07 -10.36 6.68
N CYS A 92 -23.82 -10.22 7.99
CA CYS A 92 -24.60 -9.33 8.86
C CYS A 92 -23.98 -7.93 9.02
N SER A 93 -22.85 -7.67 8.36
CA SER A 93 -22.11 -6.41 8.43
C SER A 93 -22.37 -5.52 7.22
N SER A 94 -21.87 -4.27 7.28
CA SER A 94 -21.88 -3.32 6.15
C SER A 94 -20.62 -3.39 5.30
N VAL A 95 -19.75 -4.39 5.51
CA VAL A 95 -18.49 -4.55 4.76
C VAL A 95 -18.78 -4.93 3.32
N GLU A 96 -18.23 -4.20 2.37
CA GLU A 96 -18.31 -4.54 0.95
C GLU A 96 -17.14 -5.45 0.57
N ILE A 97 -17.47 -6.62 -0.01
CA ILE A 97 -16.48 -7.62 -0.42
C ILE A 97 -16.13 -7.42 -1.88
N ILE A 98 -14.84 -7.20 -2.14
CA ILE A 98 -14.26 -7.04 -3.47
C ILE A 98 -13.43 -8.29 -3.79
N GLU A 99 -14.08 -9.29 -4.37
CA GLU A 99 -13.37 -10.50 -4.81
C GLU A 99 -12.44 -10.19 -5.99
N SER A 100 -11.17 -10.53 -5.84
CA SER A 100 -10.17 -10.38 -6.88
C SER A 100 -9.42 -11.69 -7.10
N PHE A 101 -9.75 -12.36 -8.20
CA PHE A 101 -9.11 -13.61 -8.63
C PHE A 101 -7.82 -13.38 -9.44
N ASP A 102 -7.31 -12.17 -9.48
CA ASP A 102 -6.02 -11.86 -10.11
C ASP A 102 -4.90 -12.49 -9.27
N GLN A 103 -4.28 -13.54 -9.82
CA GLN A 103 -3.13 -14.22 -9.21
C GLN A 103 -1.78 -13.57 -9.54
N GLY A 104 -1.77 -12.55 -10.40
CA GLY A 104 -0.58 -11.79 -10.75
C GLY A 104 -0.13 -10.81 -9.66
N ASN A 105 -1.07 -10.41 -8.78
CA ASN A 105 -0.84 -9.43 -7.72
C ASN A 105 -1.16 -10.02 -6.34
N ASN A 106 -0.37 -9.64 -5.32
CA ASN A 106 -0.72 -9.93 -3.94
C ASN A 106 -1.89 -9.05 -3.47
N ASP A 107 -2.51 -9.38 -2.33
CA ASP A 107 -3.70 -8.68 -1.85
C ASP A 107 -3.41 -7.24 -1.45
N LEU A 108 -2.21 -6.95 -0.95
CA LEU A 108 -1.80 -5.57 -0.66
C LEU A 108 -1.74 -4.72 -1.94
N THR A 109 -1.14 -5.24 -3.02
CA THR A 109 -1.13 -4.57 -4.34
C THR A 109 -2.55 -4.32 -4.84
N LYS A 110 -3.44 -5.33 -4.75
CA LYS A 110 -4.86 -5.19 -5.13
C LYS A 110 -5.56 -4.10 -4.31
N ALA A 111 -5.32 -4.06 -2.99
CA ALA A 111 -5.90 -3.06 -2.09
C ALA A 111 -5.39 -1.64 -2.40
N ILE A 112 -4.09 -1.45 -2.68
CA ILE A 112 -3.52 -0.15 -3.08
C ILE A 112 -4.12 0.32 -4.41
N LEU A 113 -4.23 -0.56 -5.40
CA LEU A 113 -4.83 -0.24 -6.69
C LEU A 113 -6.32 0.11 -6.57
N PHE A 114 -7.04 -0.57 -5.67
CA PHE A 114 -8.43 -0.24 -5.38
C PHE A 114 -8.56 1.12 -4.69
N ALA A 115 -7.73 1.41 -3.68
CA ALA A 115 -7.69 2.73 -3.03
C ALA A 115 -7.36 3.85 -4.04
N HIS A 116 -6.47 3.59 -4.99
CA HIS A 116 -6.17 4.53 -6.08
C HIS A 116 -7.37 4.77 -6.99
N LYS A 117 -8.17 3.74 -7.32
CA LYS A 117 -9.42 3.88 -8.09
C LYS A 117 -10.48 4.70 -7.35
N LEU A 118 -10.44 4.74 -6.02
CA LEU A 118 -11.27 5.60 -5.19
C LEU A 118 -10.75 7.06 -5.11
N GLU A 119 -9.72 7.39 -5.89
CA GLU A 119 -9.10 8.72 -5.95
C GLU A 119 -8.49 9.18 -4.62
N ALA A 120 -7.99 8.23 -3.81
CA ALA A 120 -7.31 8.52 -2.54
C ALA A 120 -6.12 9.46 -2.75
N LYS A 121 -6.01 10.50 -1.92
CA LYS A 121 -4.87 11.42 -1.89
C LYS A 121 -3.73 10.89 -1.03
N ALA A 122 -4.06 10.19 0.04
CA ALA A 122 -3.11 9.52 0.90
C ALA A 122 -3.59 8.09 1.20
N ILE A 123 -2.67 7.15 1.18
CA ILE A 123 -2.91 5.74 1.49
C ILE A 123 -1.91 5.36 2.58
N ASP A 124 -2.41 5.10 3.78
CA ASP A 124 -1.62 4.63 4.90
C ASP A 124 -1.81 3.12 5.08
N ILE A 125 -0.73 2.36 5.06
CA ILE A 125 -0.74 0.89 5.14
C ILE A 125 -0.21 0.49 6.51
N ILE A 126 -1.00 -0.28 7.25
CA ILE A 126 -0.70 -0.82 8.57
C ILE A 126 -0.93 -2.33 8.58
N GLY A 127 -0.56 -3.01 9.66
CA GLY A 127 -0.82 -4.44 9.76
C GLY A 127 0.00 -5.28 8.78
N VAL A 128 1.20 -4.85 8.45
CA VAL A 128 2.13 -5.56 7.54
C VAL A 128 3.50 -5.78 8.18
N ASP A 129 3.67 -5.43 9.45
CA ASP A 129 4.92 -5.62 10.17
C ASP A 129 5.06 -7.05 10.70
N GLY A 130 6.27 -7.57 10.67
CA GLY A 130 6.52 -8.95 11.07
C GLY A 130 6.14 -9.98 9.99
N GLY A 131 6.21 -11.26 10.36
CA GLY A 131 5.93 -12.37 9.45
C GLY A 131 7.17 -12.83 8.68
N LYS A 132 6.96 -13.37 7.46
CA LYS A 132 8.06 -13.87 6.64
C LYS A 132 8.79 -12.74 5.93
N SER A 133 10.13 -12.81 5.87
CA SER A 133 10.97 -11.77 5.24
C SER A 133 10.69 -11.54 3.76
N ASP A 134 10.32 -12.59 3.03
CA ASP A 134 9.93 -12.51 1.62
C ASP A 134 8.61 -11.73 1.44
N HIS A 135 7.63 -11.94 2.33
CA HIS A 135 6.39 -11.17 2.33
C HIS A 135 6.66 -9.69 2.66
N GLN A 136 7.52 -9.41 3.66
CA GLN A 136 7.90 -8.05 3.99
C GLN A 136 8.56 -7.34 2.81
N PHE A 137 9.47 -8.02 2.10
CA PHE A 137 10.08 -7.48 0.89
C PHE A 137 9.05 -7.23 -0.21
N CYS A 138 8.10 -8.16 -0.40
CA CYS A 138 7.02 -8.02 -1.36
C CYS A 138 6.12 -6.81 -1.06
N ASN A 139 5.85 -6.51 0.22
CA ASN A 139 5.09 -5.32 0.62
C ASN A 139 5.79 -4.03 0.17
N TYR A 140 7.12 -3.95 0.25
CA TYR A 140 7.86 -2.79 -0.27
C TYR A 140 7.80 -2.71 -1.80
N MET A 141 7.83 -3.85 -2.49
CA MET A 141 7.68 -3.89 -3.95
C MET A 141 6.29 -3.41 -4.40
N SER A 142 5.24 -3.70 -3.62
CA SER A 142 3.88 -3.20 -3.91
C SER A 142 3.81 -1.66 -3.93
N LEU A 143 4.57 -0.97 -3.07
CA LEU A 143 4.66 0.50 -3.10
C LEU A 143 5.22 1.01 -4.43
N VAL A 144 6.25 0.33 -4.93
CA VAL A 144 6.93 0.70 -6.18
C VAL A 144 6.06 0.41 -7.39
N GLU A 145 5.47 -0.78 -7.42
CA GLU A 145 4.62 -1.25 -8.52
C GLU A 145 3.39 -0.36 -8.72
N CYS A 146 2.73 0.00 -7.64
CA CYS A 146 1.51 0.81 -7.71
C CYS A 146 1.75 2.28 -8.05
N GLN A 147 2.97 2.81 -7.88
CA GLN A 147 3.35 4.20 -8.16
C GLN A 147 2.37 5.25 -7.59
N THR A 148 1.91 5.03 -6.36
CA THR A 148 0.95 5.88 -5.66
C THR A 148 1.64 6.61 -4.48
N ASN A 149 0.90 7.52 -3.81
CA ASN A 149 1.35 8.14 -2.57
C ASN A 149 1.08 7.25 -1.33
N ALA A 150 1.20 5.92 -1.50
CA ALA A 150 1.06 4.98 -0.40
C ALA A 150 2.33 4.95 0.47
N ARG A 151 2.13 4.73 1.76
CA ARG A 151 3.21 4.55 2.73
C ARG A 151 2.87 3.45 3.71
N ILE A 152 3.87 2.63 4.00
CA ILE A 152 3.78 1.55 4.98
C ILE A 152 4.27 2.08 6.33
N HIS A 153 3.50 1.82 7.37
CA HIS A 153 3.86 2.09 8.74
C HIS A 153 4.29 0.80 9.44
N LEU A 154 5.56 0.75 9.86
CA LEU A 154 6.15 -0.31 10.65
C LEU A 154 6.43 0.21 12.06
N ASP A 155 6.78 -0.67 12.98
CA ASP A 155 7.06 -0.30 14.37
C ASP A 155 8.22 0.69 14.49
N ASP A 156 9.28 0.50 13.70
CA ASP A 156 10.52 1.25 13.76
C ASP A 156 10.67 2.33 12.68
N CYS A 157 9.85 2.28 11.63
CA CYS A 157 9.97 3.23 10.52
C CYS A 157 8.69 3.39 9.70
N THR A 158 8.69 4.40 8.83
CA THR A 158 7.72 4.55 7.74
C THR A 158 8.43 4.37 6.41
N VAL A 159 7.83 3.59 5.50
CA VAL A 159 8.42 3.30 4.18
C VAL A 159 7.55 3.91 3.07
N SER A 160 8.19 4.59 2.13
CA SER A 160 7.55 5.17 0.94
C SER A 160 8.36 4.87 -0.31
N ALA A 161 7.68 4.73 -1.45
CA ALA A 161 8.36 4.69 -2.74
C ALA A 161 8.52 6.10 -3.29
N ILE A 162 9.68 6.39 -3.87
CA ILE A 162 9.95 7.61 -4.63
C ILE A 162 10.05 7.23 -6.09
N THR A 163 9.03 7.57 -6.83
CA THR A 163 8.93 7.36 -8.28
C THR A 163 8.81 8.74 -8.96
N LYS A 164 8.86 8.79 -10.27
CA LYS A 164 8.64 10.05 -11.01
C LYS A 164 7.29 10.73 -10.72
N ASN A 165 6.31 9.96 -10.22
CA ASN A 165 4.95 10.44 -9.93
C ASN A 165 4.71 10.69 -8.44
N SER A 166 5.68 10.39 -7.56
CA SER A 166 5.52 10.53 -6.12
C SER A 166 5.68 11.97 -5.64
N SER A 167 5.32 12.22 -4.39
CA SER A 167 5.53 13.51 -3.74
C SER A 167 7.01 13.85 -3.67
N LYS A 168 7.35 15.10 -3.95
CA LYS A 168 8.73 15.61 -3.87
C LYS A 168 9.17 15.95 -2.45
N TYR A 169 8.24 16.03 -1.51
CA TYR A 169 8.51 16.50 -0.15
C TYR A 169 7.99 15.51 0.88
N HIS A 170 8.81 15.25 1.87
CA HIS A 170 8.50 14.41 3.03
C HIS A 170 8.77 15.19 4.30
N SER A 171 7.76 15.31 5.17
CA SER A 171 7.96 15.87 6.52
C SER A 171 8.74 14.89 7.37
N ILE A 172 9.69 15.41 8.14
CA ILE A 172 10.57 14.63 8.99
C ILE A 172 11.00 15.51 10.17
N GLU A 173 11.21 14.93 11.34
CA GLU A 173 11.77 15.67 12.45
C GLU A 173 13.27 15.90 12.26
N LEU A 174 13.74 17.09 12.67
CA LEU A 174 15.16 17.44 12.61
C LEU A 174 16.00 16.44 13.41
N GLY A 175 17.07 15.94 12.81
CA GLY A 175 17.95 14.94 13.44
C GLY A 175 17.51 13.49 13.28
N THR A 176 16.30 13.24 12.74
CA THR A 176 15.84 11.87 12.47
C THR A 176 16.74 11.20 11.44
N SER A 177 17.10 9.94 11.72
CA SER A 177 17.80 9.10 10.76
C SER A 177 16.84 8.54 9.72
N PHE A 178 17.32 8.41 8.50
CA PHE A 178 16.57 7.82 7.40
C PHE A 178 17.50 7.10 6.43
N SER A 179 16.93 6.26 5.58
CA SER A 179 17.68 5.53 4.55
C SER A 179 16.99 5.69 3.19
N LEU A 180 17.80 5.78 2.13
CA LEU A 180 17.31 5.91 0.76
C LEU A 180 18.00 4.88 -0.12
N PHE A 181 17.25 3.89 -0.62
CA PHE A 181 17.78 2.82 -1.46
C PHE A 181 17.23 2.89 -2.87
N SER A 182 18.08 2.63 -3.87
CA SER A 182 17.66 2.46 -5.25
C SER A 182 17.34 0.99 -5.54
N LEU A 183 16.24 0.77 -6.27
CA LEU A 183 15.88 -0.51 -6.85
C LEU A 183 16.35 -0.53 -8.31
N GLY A 184 17.52 -1.13 -8.52
CA GLY A 184 18.19 -1.07 -9.81
C GLY A 184 18.96 0.24 -10.00
N THR A 185 18.98 0.76 -11.25
CA THR A 185 19.63 2.01 -11.60
C THR A 185 18.62 3.16 -11.57
N CYS A 186 18.94 4.20 -10.79
CA CYS A 186 18.20 5.46 -10.74
C CYS A 186 19.07 6.60 -11.26
N LEU A 187 18.49 7.48 -12.06
CA LEU A 187 19.16 8.65 -12.64
C LEU A 187 18.48 9.94 -12.22
N GLY A 188 19.24 11.03 -12.20
CA GLY A 188 18.73 12.35 -11.84
C GLY A 188 18.23 12.42 -10.40
N VAL A 189 18.86 11.67 -9.48
CA VAL A 189 18.45 11.66 -8.07
C VAL A 189 18.93 12.91 -7.39
N ASN A 190 17.98 13.66 -6.80
CA ASN A 190 18.27 14.81 -5.95
C ASN A 190 17.72 14.54 -4.55
N LEU A 191 18.48 14.90 -3.53
CA LEU A 191 18.11 14.82 -2.12
C LEU A 191 18.61 16.09 -1.44
N ALA A 192 17.72 16.88 -0.88
CA ALA A 192 18.04 18.06 -0.09
C ALA A 192 17.36 18.00 1.29
N GLY A 193 17.95 18.71 2.27
CA GLY A 193 17.52 18.70 3.67
C GLY A 193 18.14 17.58 4.48
N ALA A 194 19.24 17.01 4.02
CA ALA A 194 19.96 15.89 4.60
C ALA A 194 21.43 16.18 4.84
N LYS A 195 22.08 15.47 5.75
CA LYS A 195 23.51 15.60 6.01
C LYS A 195 24.34 15.23 4.78
N TRP A 196 23.91 14.20 4.06
CA TRP A 196 24.53 13.79 2.79
C TRP A 196 23.51 13.99 1.68
N GLU A 197 23.60 15.15 1.05
CA GLU A 197 22.74 15.54 -0.05
C GLU A 197 23.20 14.93 -1.37
N LEU A 198 22.27 14.83 -2.31
CA LEU A 198 22.52 14.36 -3.68
C LEU A 198 22.10 15.44 -4.67
N ASN A 199 22.89 15.61 -5.73
CA ASN A 199 22.59 16.53 -6.81
C ASN A 199 22.80 15.83 -8.15
N ASN A 200 21.73 15.64 -8.90
CA ASN A 200 21.69 14.97 -10.20
C ASN A 200 22.51 13.66 -10.23
N SER A 201 22.39 12.87 -9.17
CA SER A 201 23.24 11.71 -8.94
C SER A 201 22.67 10.46 -9.61
N LYS A 202 23.59 9.57 -10.02
CA LYS A 202 23.24 8.20 -10.41
C LYS A 202 23.38 7.31 -9.17
N LEU A 203 22.31 6.57 -8.84
CA LEU A 203 22.34 5.52 -7.82
C LEU A 203 22.17 4.15 -8.46
N THR A 204 22.76 3.14 -7.85
CA THR A 204 22.55 1.73 -8.18
C THR A 204 22.27 0.96 -6.90
N SER A 205 21.63 -0.20 -6.99
CA SER A 205 21.37 -1.04 -5.81
C SER A 205 22.64 -1.27 -5.03
N SER A 206 22.68 -0.77 -3.80
CA SER A 206 23.82 -0.89 -2.89
C SER A 206 23.38 -0.69 -1.45
N SER A 207 24.26 -0.98 -0.48
CA SER A 207 24.04 -0.72 0.94
C SER A 207 24.38 0.71 1.37
N ASN A 208 24.83 1.58 0.46
CA ASN A 208 25.34 2.91 0.78
C ASN A 208 24.25 3.93 1.18
N GLY A 209 22.97 3.57 1.05
CA GLY A 209 21.84 4.45 1.36
C GLY A 209 21.43 4.48 2.84
N LEU A 210 22.15 3.78 3.73
CA LEU A 210 21.84 3.70 5.16
C LEU A 210 22.25 4.95 5.96
N HIS A 211 21.43 5.27 6.99
CA HIS A 211 21.76 6.20 8.07
C HIS A 211 22.07 7.63 7.66
N ASN A 212 21.37 8.18 6.68
CA ASN A 212 21.37 9.62 6.50
C ASN A 212 20.63 10.32 7.66
N ILE A 213 20.84 11.60 7.85
CA ILE A 213 20.27 12.38 8.95
C ILE A 213 19.59 13.61 8.37
N ALA A 214 18.36 13.88 8.82
CA ALA A 214 17.62 15.08 8.44
C ALA A 214 18.26 16.33 9.06
N THR A 215 18.60 17.31 8.23
CA THR A 215 19.10 18.64 8.61
C THR A 215 18.05 19.72 8.43
N SER A 216 16.86 19.35 8.00
CA SER A 216 15.68 20.18 7.81
C SER A 216 14.44 19.39 8.21
N GLU A 217 13.35 20.07 8.58
CA GLU A 217 12.04 19.44 8.83
C GLU A 217 11.35 18.94 7.55
N LYS A 218 12.02 19.08 6.42
CA LYS A 218 11.53 18.69 5.11
C LYS A 218 12.63 18.10 4.26
N LEU A 219 12.46 16.86 3.82
CA LEU A 219 13.29 16.27 2.78
C LEU A 219 12.67 16.54 1.42
N ALA A 220 13.46 17.08 0.49
CA ALA A 220 13.10 17.17 -0.92
C ALA A 220 13.84 16.07 -1.69
N ILE A 221 13.07 15.13 -2.28
CA ILE A 221 13.63 13.99 -3.01
C ILE A 221 12.99 13.95 -4.39
N THR A 222 13.79 13.81 -5.43
CA THR A 222 13.34 13.60 -6.81
C THR A 222 14.18 12.56 -7.52
N CYS A 223 13.57 11.86 -8.47
CA CYS A 223 14.22 10.89 -9.33
C CYS A 223 13.68 11.06 -10.75
N GLU A 224 14.54 11.20 -11.75
CA GLU A 224 14.12 11.33 -13.16
C GLU A 224 13.73 9.97 -13.75
N SER A 225 14.47 8.91 -13.37
CA SER A 225 14.18 7.54 -13.79
C SER A 225 14.63 6.52 -12.75
N GLY A 226 13.93 5.40 -12.69
CA GLY A 226 14.10 4.37 -11.67
C GLY A 226 13.24 4.64 -10.44
N ASP A 227 13.33 3.76 -9.46
CA ASP A 227 12.52 3.76 -8.25
C ASP A 227 13.39 3.67 -7.01
N LEU A 228 13.04 4.46 -5.98
CA LEU A 228 13.72 4.51 -4.71
C LEU A 228 12.76 4.08 -3.59
N LEU A 229 13.30 3.48 -2.54
CA LEU A 229 12.61 3.30 -1.26
C LEU A 229 13.21 4.22 -0.22
N LEU A 230 12.37 5.02 0.42
CA LEU A 230 12.69 5.89 1.53
C LEU A 230 12.17 5.27 2.84
N PHE A 231 13.08 5.05 3.78
CA PHE A 231 12.78 4.58 5.15
C PHE A 231 13.06 5.73 6.11
N ILE A 232 12.04 6.23 6.78
CA ILE A 232 12.16 7.26 7.83
C ILE A 232 12.00 6.56 9.17
N ASN A 233 13.06 6.53 9.97
CA ASN A 233 13.05 5.90 11.28
C ASN A 233 12.23 6.73 12.30
N ARG A 234 11.74 6.06 13.32
CA ARG A 234 10.98 6.67 14.44
C ARG A 234 11.88 6.93 15.62
#